data_833e283e294d0febe7479282cde60918
#
_entry.id   833e283e294d0febe7479282cde60918
#
_cell.length_a   1.000
_cell.length_b   1.000
_cell.length_c   1.000
_cell.angle_alpha   90.00
_cell.angle_beta   90.00
_cell.angle_gamma   90.00
#
_symmetry.space_group_name_H-M   'P 1'
#
loop_
_entity.id
_entity.type
_entity.pdbx_description
1 polymer ?
#
loop_
_entity_poly.entity_id
_entity_poly.type
_entity_poly.pdbx_seq_one_letter_code
_entity_poly.pdbx_strand_id
1 'polypeptide(L)'
;MFRAVSIRVVVAAVSILAAACGGSGSGTGNENNNASGPDVAVRSSARLGNYLVSSDGRTLYYFGLDLPGDAGHAPVSNCIGQSCLPLWPVFHVDSPTVATGLNAADFGEFVRSDGVKQSTYKGWPLYFYAGDSRPGDTNGDNVEVWYVIKDPFYSAVAMTKTGGPALYLADPAGRTLYIDSRDSAGSAPTCAGACLTNWPIFAAGNGPLPTGIDPAKLTTVTRPDGHTQSALDGHLLYYFVHDAAPGDTNGRGGLQGAFDTFNPTTL
;
A
#
# COMPACT_ATOMS: atom_id res chain seq x y z
N MET A 1 24.07 -4.79 22.45
CA MET A 1 23.53 -4.66 23.82
C MET A 1 22.11 -4.12 23.69
N PHE A 2 21.13 -4.98 23.53
CA PHE A 2 19.71 -4.59 23.35
C PHE A 2 19.03 -4.51 24.70
N ARG A 3 18.46 -3.36 25.04
CA ARG A 3 17.62 -3.19 26.24
C ARG A 3 16.20 -3.62 25.90
N ALA A 4 15.73 -4.65 26.56
CA ALA A 4 14.34 -5.07 26.56
C ALA A 4 13.50 -4.06 27.35
N VAL A 5 12.47 -3.49 26.71
CA VAL A 5 11.44 -2.67 27.36
C VAL A 5 10.29 -3.59 27.76
N SER A 6 10.12 -3.80 29.07
CA SER A 6 8.97 -4.55 29.61
C SER A 6 7.76 -3.64 29.75
N ILE A 7 6.72 -3.90 28.97
CA ILE A 7 5.41 -3.24 29.11
C ILE A 7 4.58 -4.01 30.13
N ARG A 8 4.24 -3.35 31.27
CA ARG A 8 3.28 -3.87 32.23
C ARG A 8 1.85 -3.56 31.80
N VAL A 9 1.08 -4.59 31.49
CA VAL A 9 -0.36 -4.48 31.23
C VAL A 9 -1.09 -4.41 32.56
N VAL A 10 -1.82 -3.32 32.80
CA VAL A 10 -2.76 -3.18 33.92
C VAL A 10 -4.14 -3.57 33.40
N VAL A 11 -4.66 -4.68 33.89
CA VAL A 11 -6.04 -5.13 33.62
C VAL A 11 -6.96 -4.51 34.68
N ALA A 12 -7.84 -3.62 34.28
CA ALA A 12 -8.92 -3.12 35.12
C ALA A 12 -10.18 -3.95 34.85
N ALA A 13 -10.65 -4.65 35.86
CA ALA A 13 -11.91 -5.39 35.82
C ALA A 13 -13.10 -4.43 36.06
N VAL A 14 -14.00 -4.35 35.09
CA VAL A 14 -15.28 -3.63 35.21
C VAL A 14 -16.39 -4.65 35.39
N SER A 15 -17.04 -4.62 36.57
CA SER A 15 -18.21 -5.44 36.88
C SER A 15 -19.47 -4.77 36.33
N ILE A 16 -20.22 -5.48 35.47
CA ILE A 16 -21.50 -5.03 34.92
C ILE A 16 -22.64 -5.71 35.70
N LEU A 17 -23.49 -4.91 36.40
CA LEU A 17 -24.76 -5.35 36.93
C LEU A 17 -25.80 -5.46 35.81
N ALA A 18 -26.41 -6.61 35.66
CA ALA A 18 -27.55 -6.84 34.80
C ALA A 18 -28.85 -6.50 35.53
N ALA A 19 -29.65 -5.58 35.02
CA ALA A 19 -31.05 -5.38 35.40
C ALA A 19 -31.94 -5.98 34.32
N ALA A 20 -32.72 -6.98 34.69
CA ALA A 20 -33.74 -7.57 33.83
C ALA A 20 -35.06 -6.80 33.99
N CYS A 21 -35.66 -6.33 32.88
CA CYS A 21 -37.07 -5.98 32.82
C CYS A 21 -37.69 -6.69 31.61
N GLY A 22 -38.64 -7.58 31.88
CA GLY A 22 -39.44 -8.26 30.89
C GLY A 22 -40.53 -7.35 30.31
N GLY A 23 -40.79 -7.50 29.02
CA GLY A 23 -41.92 -6.88 28.31
C GLY A 23 -42.24 -7.69 27.07
N SER A 24 -43.30 -8.52 27.16
CA SER A 24 -43.89 -9.20 26.00
C SER A 24 -44.61 -8.19 25.09
N GLY A 25 -44.17 -8.07 23.85
CA GLY A 25 -44.89 -7.33 22.82
C GLY A 25 -44.75 -8.05 21.49
N SER A 26 -45.81 -8.73 21.07
CA SER A 26 -45.98 -9.25 19.72
C SER A 26 -46.10 -8.07 18.75
N GLY A 27 -45.11 -7.85 17.92
CA GLY A 27 -45.09 -6.86 16.84
C GLY A 27 -44.66 -7.55 15.55
N THR A 28 -45.58 -7.59 14.61
CA THR A 28 -45.45 -8.00 13.22
C THR A 28 -44.21 -7.41 12.58
N GLY A 29 -43.50 -8.28 11.85
CA GLY A 29 -42.25 -7.96 11.17
C GLY A 29 -42.33 -6.72 10.31
N ASN A 30 -41.52 -5.77 10.66
CA ASN A 30 -41.02 -4.77 9.72
C ASN A 30 -39.57 -5.21 9.40
N GLU A 31 -39.41 -5.85 8.27
CA GLU A 31 -38.07 -6.01 7.69
C GLU A 31 -37.59 -4.60 7.39
N ASN A 32 -36.92 -3.99 8.36
CA ASN A 32 -36.07 -2.86 8.10
C ASN A 32 -34.96 -3.37 7.17
N ASN A 33 -35.17 -3.22 5.88
CA ASN A 33 -34.10 -3.11 4.90
C ASN A 33 -33.24 -1.91 5.31
N ASN A 34 -32.42 -2.13 6.31
CA ASN A 34 -31.27 -1.28 6.56
C ASN A 34 -30.35 -1.55 5.37
N ALA A 35 -30.51 -0.76 4.30
CA ALA A 35 -29.53 -0.74 3.23
C ALA A 35 -28.22 -0.35 3.89
N SER A 36 -27.43 -1.35 4.29
CA SER A 36 -26.06 -1.13 4.71
C SER A 36 -25.38 -0.43 3.54
N GLY A 37 -24.60 0.63 3.84
CA GLY A 37 -23.83 1.34 2.82
C GLY A 37 -22.89 0.37 2.06
N PRO A 38 -22.15 0.85 1.07
CA PRO A 38 -21.24 0.02 0.31
C PRO A 38 -20.20 -0.62 1.24
N ASP A 39 -19.73 -1.83 0.89
CA ASP A 39 -18.71 -2.55 1.65
C ASP A 39 -17.37 -1.80 1.70
N VAL A 40 -17.08 -1.02 0.64
CA VAL A 40 -15.92 -0.14 0.58
C VAL A 40 -16.35 1.26 0.15
N ALA A 41 -15.90 2.27 0.91
CA ALA A 41 -16.17 3.68 0.67
C ALA A 41 -14.88 4.50 0.69
N VAL A 42 -14.98 5.75 0.20
CA VAL A 42 -13.92 6.75 0.30
C VAL A 42 -14.18 7.65 1.49
N ARG A 43 -13.17 7.89 2.30
CA ARG A 43 -13.13 8.91 3.33
C ARG A 43 -12.02 9.91 3.04
N SER A 44 -12.16 11.14 3.54
CA SER A 44 -11.16 12.18 3.35
C SER A 44 -10.71 12.76 4.68
N SER A 45 -9.43 13.11 4.78
CA SER A 45 -8.88 13.89 5.88
C SER A 45 -7.90 14.94 5.35
N ALA A 46 -7.71 16.04 6.12
CA ALA A 46 -6.78 17.11 5.73
C ALA A 46 -5.32 16.58 5.59
N ARG A 47 -4.94 15.58 6.39
CA ARG A 47 -3.58 15.01 6.40
C ARG A 47 -3.32 14.06 5.23
N LEU A 48 -4.31 13.21 4.91
CA LEU A 48 -4.10 12.09 3.99
C LEU A 48 -4.76 12.30 2.61
N GLY A 49 -5.67 13.28 2.47
CA GLY A 49 -6.57 13.31 1.33
C GLY A 49 -7.57 12.16 1.41
N ASN A 50 -7.95 11.62 0.25
CA ASN A 50 -8.87 10.51 0.17
C ASN A 50 -8.20 9.16 0.44
N TYR A 51 -8.89 8.28 1.18
CA TYR A 51 -8.45 6.91 1.48
C TYR A 51 -9.66 5.97 1.61
N LEU A 52 -9.43 4.67 1.47
CA LEU A 52 -10.49 3.67 1.51
C LEU A 52 -10.78 3.23 2.94
N VAL A 53 -12.07 3.02 3.20
CA VAL A 53 -12.60 2.47 4.45
C VAL A 53 -13.62 1.37 4.14
N SER A 54 -13.80 0.43 5.08
CA SER A 54 -14.88 -0.56 5.06
C SER A 54 -16.21 0.06 5.44
N SER A 55 -17.31 -0.70 5.32
CA SER A 55 -18.68 -0.27 5.64
C SER A 55 -18.85 0.22 7.09
N ASP A 56 -18.08 -0.30 8.04
CA ASP A 56 -18.04 0.15 9.44
C ASP A 56 -17.10 1.35 9.66
N GLY A 57 -16.49 1.87 8.60
CA GLY A 57 -15.63 3.04 8.60
C GLY A 57 -14.18 2.79 9.04
N ARG A 58 -13.75 1.52 9.18
CA ARG A 58 -12.36 1.17 9.47
C ARG A 58 -11.49 1.38 8.25
N THR A 59 -10.31 1.96 8.45
CA THR A 59 -9.35 2.25 7.38
C THR A 59 -8.74 0.98 6.79
N LEU A 60 -8.56 0.97 5.47
CA LEU A 60 -7.90 -0.11 4.74
C LEU A 60 -6.44 0.24 4.45
N TYR A 61 -5.57 -0.76 4.65
CA TYR A 61 -4.11 -0.64 4.53
C TYR A 61 -3.54 -1.66 3.56
N TYR A 62 -2.38 -1.35 2.97
CA TYR A 62 -1.49 -2.34 2.34
C TYR A 62 -0.19 -2.46 3.11
N PHE A 63 0.48 -3.59 2.95
CA PHE A 63 1.78 -3.90 3.53
C PHE A 63 2.87 -3.86 2.46
N GLY A 64 3.91 -3.04 2.66
CA GLY A 64 4.99 -2.88 1.67
C GLY A 64 5.89 -4.12 1.48
N LEU A 65 5.75 -5.16 2.31
CA LEU A 65 6.41 -6.46 2.10
C LEU A 65 5.56 -7.41 1.26
N ASP A 66 4.26 -7.13 1.07
CA ASP A 66 3.39 -7.93 0.21
C ASP A 66 3.74 -7.71 -1.27
N LEU A 67 3.32 -8.67 -2.10
CA LEU A 67 3.41 -8.54 -3.54
C LEU A 67 2.00 -8.40 -4.12
N PRO A 68 1.74 -7.37 -4.93
CA PRO A 68 0.45 -7.23 -5.59
C PRO A 68 0.30 -8.29 -6.66
N GLY A 69 -0.94 -8.72 -6.90
CA GLY A 69 -1.27 -9.57 -8.02
C GLY A 69 -1.33 -8.78 -9.33
N ASP A 70 -0.98 -9.43 -10.44
CA ASP A 70 -1.14 -8.93 -11.79
C ASP A 70 -1.70 -10.01 -12.72
N ALA A 71 -1.71 -9.77 -14.03
CA ALA A 71 -2.24 -10.74 -15.02
C ALA A 71 -1.49 -12.09 -15.04
N GLY A 72 -0.25 -12.14 -14.55
CA GLY A 72 0.61 -13.34 -14.55
C GLY A 72 0.92 -13.90 -13.16
N HIS A 73 0.67 -13.13 -12.11
CA HIS A 73 1.10 -13.45 -10.75
C HIS A 73 -0.04 -13.27 -9.75
N ALA A 74 -0.29 -14.29 -8.93
CA ALA A 74 -1.22 -14.17 -7.81
C ALA A 74 -0.65 -13.22 -6.74
N PRO A 75 -1.51 -12.50 -5.99
CA PRO A 75 -1.06 -11.71 -4.84
C PRO A 75 -0.40 -12.59 -3.79
N VAL A 76 0.61 -12.04 -3.10
CA VAL A 76 1.25 -12.70 -1.97
C VAL A 76 1.14 -11.83 -0.72
N SER A 77 0.52 -12.38 0.33
CA SER A 77 0.51 -11.77 1.64
C SER A 77 1.66 -12.31 2.48
N ASN A 78 2.53 -11.42 2.97
CA ASN A 78 3.64 -11.73 3.86
C ASN A 78 3.33 -11.43 5.35
N CYS A 79 2.16 -10.84 5.64
CA CYS A 79 1.64 -10.74 7.00
C CYS A 79 0.92 -12.04 7.37
N ILE A 80 1.64 -12.99 7.96
CA ILE A 80 1.14 -14.30 8.35
C ILE A 80 1.41 -14.61 9.83
N GLY A 81 0.56 -15.49 10.40
CA GLY A 81 0.75 -16.01 11.75
C GLY A 81 0.55 -15.00 12.88
N GLN A 82 0.90 -15.44 14.10
CA GLN A 82 0.62 -14.72 15.34
C GLN A 82 1.47 -13.45 15.56
N SER A 83 2.53 -13.29 14.80
CA SER A 83 3.39 -12.09 14.91
C SER A 83 2.82 -10.89 14.15
N CYS A 84 1.94 -11.10 13.17
CA CYS A 84 1.41 -10.03 12.31
C CYS A 84 -0.11 -9.89 12.41
N LEU A 85 -0.86 -10.98 12.22
CA LEU A 85 -2.33 -10.91 12.07
C LEU A 85 -3.10 -10.33 13.25
N PRO A 86 -2.69 -10.49 14.54
CA PRO A 86 -3.38 -9.82 15.64
C PRO A 86 -3.31 -8.30 15.58
N LEU A 87 -2.24 -7.74 15.02
CA LEU A 87 -2.06 -6.30 14.85
C LEU A 87 -2.62 -5.81 13.52
N TRP A 88 -2.54 -6.64 12.46
CA TRP A 88 -2.99 -6.33 11.11
C TRP A 88 -4.00 -7.36 10.62
N PRO A 89 -5.26 -7.31 11.10
CA PRO A 89 -6.30 -8.24 10.70
C PRO A 89 -6.60 -8.11 9.19
N VAL A 90 -6.88 -9.25 8.57
CA VAL A 90 -7.24 -9.33 7.15
C VAL A 90 -8.58 -8.63 6.89
N PHE A 91 -8.67 -7.86 5.80
CA PHE A 91 -9.94 -7.44 5.24
C PHE A 91 -10.38 -8.44 4.15
N HIS A 92 -11.62 -8.93 4.27
CA HIS A 92 -12.23 -9.78 3.25
C HIS A 92 -13.74 -9.52 3.14
N VAL A 93 -14.20 -9.37 1.90
CA VAL A 93 -15.61 -9.38 1.50
C VAL A 93 -15.68 -10.05 0.13
N ASP A 94 -16.53 -11.04 -0.03
CA ASP A 94 -16.79 -11.68 -1.33
C ASP A 94 -17.49 -10.66 -2.27
N SER A 95 -16.86 -10.33 -3.41
CA SER A 95 -17.40 -9.40 -4.42
C SER A 95 -17.93 -8.08 -3.82
N PRO A 96 -17.05 -7.24 -3.24
CA PRO A 96 -17.49 -6.09 -2.47
C PRO A 96 -18.28 -5.08 -3.31
N THR A 97 -19.37 -4.58 -2.74
CA THR A 97 -20.04 -3.38 -3.24
C THR A 97 -19.20 -2.16 -2.91
N VAL A 98 -19.07 -1.23 -3.86
CA VAL A 98 -18.19 -0.05 -3.70
C VAL A 98 -18.98 1.24 -3.85
N ALA A 99 -18.53 2.29 -3.15
CA ALA A 99 -19.14 3.61 -3.23
C ALA A 99 -19.00 4.21 -4.65
N THR A 100 -19.91 5.12 -4.98
CA THR A 100 -19.85 5.89 -6.23
C THR A 100 -18.50 6.57 -6.37
N GLY A 101 -17.88 6.43 -7.54
CA GLY A 101 -16.54 6.94 -7.85
C GLY A 101 -15.44 5.89 -7.78
N LEU A 102 -15.63 4.78 -7.05
CA LEU A 102 -14.74 3.64 -7.08
C LEU A 102 -15.11 2.69 -8.22
N ASN A 103 -14.11 2.01 -8.78
CA ASN A 103 -14.32 0.96 -9.78
C ASN A 103 -14.30 -0.42 -9.10
N ALA A 104 -15.41 -1.15 -9.15
CA ALA A 104 -15.49 -2.50 -8.56
C ALA A 104 -14.45 -3.47 -9.18
N ALA A 105 -14.05 -3.27 -10.45
CA ALA A 105 -13.03 -4.10 -11.10
C ALA A 105 -11.61 -3.92 -10.51
N ASP A 106 -11.38 -2.88 -9.71
CA ASP A 106 -10.10 -2.69 -9.00
C ASP A 106 -10.00 -3.60 -7.75
N PHE A 107 -11.11 -4.23 -7.34
CA PHE A 107 -11.15 -5.14 -6.20
C PHE A 107 -11.15 -6.59 -6.68
N GLY A 108 -10.40 -7.42 -5.99
CA GLY A 108 -10.32 -8.86 -6.20
C GLY A 108 -10.23 -9.61 -4.89
N GLU A 109 -10.11 -10.92 -4.97
CA GLU A 109 -9.84 -11.79 -3.82
C GLU A 109 -8.82 -12.86 -4.18
N PHE A 110 -8.14 -13.39 -3.17
CA PHE A 110 -7.27 -14.54 -3.31
C PHE A 110 -7.28 -15.36 -2.02
N VAL A 111 -6.81 -16.60 -2.12
CA VAL A 111 -6.58 -17.48 -0.97
C VAL A 111 -5.11 -17.39 -0.60
N ARG A 112 -4.85 -16.97 0.62
CA ARG A 112 -3.52 -16.82 1.23
C ARG A 112 -2.86 -18.20 1.45
N SER A 113 -1.56 -18.22 1.71
CA SER A 113 -0.83 -19.46 2.02
C SER A 113 -1.31 -20.17 3.29
N ASP A 114 -1.97 -19.45 4.21
CA ASP A 114 -2.58 -20.00 5.43
C ASP A 114 -4.05 -20.46 5.23
N GLY A 115 -4.56 -20.44 3.98
CA GLY A 115 -5.91 -20.87 3.61
C GLY A 115 -7.01 -19.84 3.84
N VAL A 116 -6.70 -18.65 4.37
CA VAL A 116 -7.67 -17.58 4.61
C VAL A 116 -7.90 -16.79 3.32
N LYS A 117 -9.14 -16.47 3.00
CA LYS A 117 -9.49 -15.54 1.93
C LYS A 117 -9.15 -14.10 2.33
N GLN A 118 -8.70 -13.31 1.37
CA GLN A 118 -8.38 -11.90 1.55
C GLN A 118 -8.76 -11.10 0.31
N SER A 119 -9.37 -9.94 0.50
CA SER A 119 -9.64 -9.00 -0.60
C SER A 119 -8.37 -8.24 -1.00
N THR A 120 -8.35 -7.81 -2.27
CA THR A 120 -7.30 -6.94 -2.82
C THR A 120 -7.88 -5.67 -3.39
N TYR A 121 -7.07 -4.62 -3.47
CA TYR A 121 -7.33 -3.42 -4.27
C TYR A 121 -6.16 -3.18 -5.22
N LYS A 122 -6.43 -3.16 -6.53
CA LYS A 122 -5.41 -3.09 -7.59
C LYS A 122 -4.29 -4.12 -7.40
N GLY A 123 -4.69 -5.33 -7.00
CA GLY A 123 -3.79 -6.45 -6.70
C GLY A 123 -3.20 -6.47 -5.29
N TRP A 124 -3.20 -5.35 -4.55
CA TRP A 124 -2.61 -5.28 -3.21
C TRP A 124 -3.52 -5.92 -2.16
N PRO A 125 -3.01 -6.86 -1.32
CA PRO A 125 -3.74 -7.42 -0.17
C PRO A 125 -4.17 -6.34 0.81
N LEU A 126 -5.40 -6.44 1.32
CA LEU A 126 -6.02 -5.43 2.19
C LEU A 126 -6.10 -5.88 3.64
N TYR A 127 -5.80 -4.94 4.53
CA TYR A 127 -5.78 -5.16 5.97
C TYR A 127 -6.47 -4.05 6.75
N PHE A 128 -6.79 -4.35 8.00
CA PHE A 128 -7.08 -3.39 9.04
C PHE A 128 -5.87 -3.19 9.95
N TYR A 129 -5.93 -2.17 10.80
CA TYR A 129 -5.00 -1.97 11.90
C TYR A 129 -5.73 -2.08 13.24
N ALA A 130 -5.25 -2.94 14.15
CA ALA A 130 -5.87 -3.15 15.46
C ALA A 130 -5.78 -1.92 16.38
N GLY A 131 -4.86 -1.00 16.10
CA GLY A 131 -4.72 0.27 16.82
C GLY A 131 -5.70 1.36 16.39
N ASP A 132 -6.52 1.11 15.34
CA ASP A 132 -7.61 1.99 14.94
C ASP A 132 -8.85 1.65 15.77
N SER A 133 -9.23 2.53 16.69
CA SER A 133 -10.30 2.30 17.66
C SER A 133 -11.63 2.93 17.27
N ARG A 134 -11.62 3.86 16.31
CA ARG A 134 -12.80 4.60 15.85
C ARG A 134 -12.87 4.63 14.31
N PRO A 135 -14.07 4.71 13.73
CA PRO A 135 -14.23 4.93 12.31
C PRO A 135 -13.43 6.14 11.81
N GLY A 136 -12.56 5.93 10.83
CA GLY A 136 -11.70 6.95 10.24
C GLY A 136 -10.38 7.19 10.97
N ASP A 137 -10.07 6.45 12.03
CA ASP A 137 -8.71 6.41 12.57
C ASP A 137 -7.74 5.89 11.49
N THR A 138 -6.53 6.46 11.45
CA THR A 138 -5.49 6.13 10.47
C THR A 138 -4.13 5.97 11.16
N ASN A 139 -4.14 5.37 12.37
CA ASN A 139 -2.95 5.26 13.23
C ASN A 139 -1.93 4.26 12.67
N GLY A 140 -2.35 3.38 11.75
CA GLY A 140 -1.48 2.43 11.06
C GLY A 140 -0.70 3.02 9.89
N ASP A 141 -1.02 4.26 9.45
CA ASP A 141 -0.37 4.88 8.31
C ASP A 141 1.08 5.28 8.62
N ASN A 142 2.00 4.80 7.79
CA ASN A 142 3.45 4.98 7.97
C ASN A 142 4.01 4.30 9.24
N VAL A 143 3.33 3.26 9.75
CA VAL A 143 3.90 2.37 10.75
C VAL A 143 4.78 1.36 10.03
N GLU A 144 6.10 1.46 10.19
CA GLU A 144 7.08 0.70 9.41
C GLU A 144 6.85 0.89 7.89
N VAL A 145 6.34 -0.14 7.22
CA VAL A 145 6.03 -0.13 5.78
C VAL A 145 4.54 -0.41 5.51
N TRP A 146 3.67 0.04 6.41
CA TRP A 146 2.22 -0.01 6.26
C TRP A 146 1.67 1.35 5.87
N TYR A 147 0.78 1.38 4.91
CA TYR A 147 0.22 2.61 4.38
C TYR A 147 -1.28 2.46 4.11
N VAL A 148 -2.05 3.52 4.30
CA VAL A 148 -3.47 3.53 3.93
C VAL A 148 -3.64 3.30 2.43
N ILE A 149 -4.74 2.71 2.01
CA ILE A 149 -5.10 2.67 0.58
C ILE A 149 -5.67 4.02 0.18
N LYS A 150 -5.03 4.71 -0.74
CA LYS A 150 -5.45 6.02 -1.28
C LYS A 150 -6.41 5.87 -2.46
N ASP A 151 -7.22 6.93 -2.68
CA ASP A 151 -7.98 7.12 -3.92
C ASP A 151 -7.86 8.60 -4.37
N PRO A 152 -7.25 8.88 -5.57
CA PRO A 152 -6.64 7.91 -6.48
C PRO A 152 -5.47 7.15 -5.83
N PHE A 153 -5.21 5.94 -6.35
CA PHE A 153 -4.11 5.11 -5.85
C PHE A 153 -2.77 5.78 -6.11
N TYR A 154 -1.74 5.34 -5.43
CA TYR A 154 -0.40 5.93 -5.47
C TYR A 154 0.18 5.98 -6.88
N SER A 155 0.99 7.00 -7.18
CA SER A 155 1.83 7.03 -8.39
C SER A 155 3.12 6.22 -8.24
N ALA A 156 3.58 6.02 -7.00
CA ALA A 156 4.59 5.04 -6.62
C ALA A 156 4.26 4.54 -5.21
N VAL A 157 4.61 3.30 -4.91
CA VAL A 157 4.41 2.64 -3.63
C VAL A 157 5.74 2.38 -2.93
N ALA A 158 5.74 2.39 -1.61
CA ALA A 158 6.90 2.02 -0.81
C ALA A 158 6.85 0.51 -0.53
N MET A 159 7.94 -0.18 -0.85
CA MET A 159 8.12 -1.62 -0.67
C MET A 159 9.36 -1.94 0.13
N THR A 160 9.38 -3.12 0.71
CA THR A 160 10.56 -3.74 1.32
C THR A 160 10.68 -5.20 0.85
N LYS A 161 11.85 -5.80 1.01
CA LYS A 161 12.08 -7.19 0.61
C LYS A 161 12.94 -7.90 1.64
N THR A 162 12.48 -9.05 2.14
CA THR A 162 13.27 -9.88 3.06
C THR A 162 14.57 -10.34 2.38
N GLY A 163 15.71 -10.03 3.01
CA GLY A 163 17.03 -10.32 2.45
C GLY A 163 17.44 -9.46 1.25
N GLY A 164 16.63 -8.44 0.93
CA GLY A 164 16.87 -7.45 -0.13
C GLY A 164 16.98 -6.02 0.41
N PRO A 165 16.59 -5.02 -0.40
CA PRO A 165 16.57 -3.63 0.05
C PRO A 165 15.57 -3.43 1.19
N ALA A 166 16.01 -2.69 2.24
CA ALA A 166 15.20 -2.44 3.43
C ALA A 166 13.93 -1.61 3.13
N LEU A 167 14.07 -0.64 2.22
CA LEU A 167 12.98 0.16 1.68
C LEU A 167 13.35 0.57 0.25
N TYR A 168 12.39 0.52 -0.67
CA TYR A 168 12.56 0.98 -2.03
C TYR A 168 11.22 1.40 -2.64
N LEU A 169 11.26 2.13 -3.74
CA LEU A 169 10.05 2.49 -4.48
C LEU A 169 9.78 1.50 -5.62
N ALA A 170 8.51 1.27 -5.84
CA ALA A 170 7.98 0.57 -7.00
C ALA A 170 6.83 1.38 -7.61
N ASP A 171 6.43 1.05 -8.82
CA ASP A 171 5.19 1.56 -9.39
C ASP A 171 3.96 0.91 -8.70
N PRO A 172 2.73 1.38 -8.98
CA PRO A 172 1.52 0.82 -8.38
C PRO A 172 1.32 -0.69 -8.59
N ALA A 173 1.92 -1.27 -9.64
CA ALA A 173 1.88 -2.71 -9.92
C ALA A 173 3.03 -3.49 -9.25
N GLY A 174 3.83 -2.84 -8.40
CA GLY A 174 4.93 -3.48 -7.68
C GLY A 174 6.21 -3.66 -8.51
N ARG A 175 6.33 -3.04 -9.70
CA ARG A 175 7.57 -3.07 -10.48
C ARG A 175 8.58 -2.09 -9.87
N THR A 176 9.76 -2.59 -9.54
CA THR A 176 10.81 -1.83 -8.85
C THR A 176 11.29 -0.62 -9.66
N LEU A 177 11.51 0.50 -8.95
CA LEU A 177 12.09 1.72 -9.50
C LEU A 177 13.56 1.82 -9.09
N TYR A 178 14.38 2.12 -10.09
CA TYR A 178 15.85 2.25 -9.98
C TYR A 178 16.29 3.67 -10.28
N ILE A 179 17.44 4.02 -9.76
CA ILE A 179 18.20 5.22 -10.12
C ILE A 179 19.52 4.83 -10.76
N ASP A 180 20.05 5.70 -11.63
CA ASP A 180 21.43 5.64 -12.13
C ASP A 180 22.28 6.63 -11.33
N SER A 181 23.24 6.14 -10.58
CA SER A 181 24.14 6.97 -9.75
C SER A 181 24.99 7.96 -10.56
N ARG A 182 25.07 7.79 -11.86
CA ARG A 182 25.80 8.70 -12.77
C ARG A 182 24.94 9.87 -13.23
N ASP A 183 23.59 9.80 -13.03
CA ASP A 183 22.71 10.92 -13.32
C ASP A 183 22.93 12.05 -12.31
N SER A 184 22.85 13.28 -12.77
CA SER A 184 22.96 14.47 -11.94
C SER A 184 21.77 15.38 -12.18
N ALA A 185 21.22 15.93 -11.10
CA ALA A 185 20.08 16.86 -11.17
C ALA A 185 20.38 18.02 -12.13
N GLY A 186 19.44 18.30 -13.03
CA GLY A 186 19.57 19.37 -14.01
C GLY A 186 20.49 19.06 -15.21
N SER A 187 21.11 17.89 -15.26
CA SER A 187 21.93 17.43 -16.39
C SER A 187 21.13 16.52 -17.33
N ALA A 188 21.64 16.34 -18.56
CA ALA A 188 21.08 15.35 -19.46
C ALA A 188 21.22 13.93 -18.87
N PRO A 189 20.21 13.06 -19.01
CA PRO A 189 20.28 11.70 -18.50
C PRO A 189 21.45 10.92 -19.11
N THR A 190 22.19 10.20 -18.27
CA THR A 190 23.34 9.37 -18.68
C THR A 190 22.86 8.13 -19.46
N CYS A 191 21.75 7.53 -19.02
CA CYS A 191 21.13 6.41 -19.71
C CYS A 191 20.27 6.92 -20.87
N ALA A 192 20.79 6.79 -22.12
CA ALA A 192 20.11 7.21 -23.36
C ALA A 192 20.32 6.17 -24.47
N GLY A 193 19.52 6.25 -25.54
CA GLY A 193 19.62 5.36 -26.69
C GLY A 193 19.50 3.88 -26.30
N ALA A 194 20.50 3.06 -26.66
CA ALA A 194 20.50 1.62 -26.37
C ALA A 194 20.41 1.26 -24.88
N CYS A 195 20.80 2.16 -23.98
CA CYS A 195 20.65 1.95 -22.54
C CYS A 195 19.19 1.75 -22.14
N LEU A 196 18.27 2.51 -22.75
CA LEU A 196 16.84 2.47 -22.44
C LEU A 196 16.17 1.14 -22.84
N THR A 197 16.82 0.30 -23.65
CA THR A 197 16.33 -1.05 -23.94
C THR A 197 16.32 -1.92 -22.69
N ASN A 198 17.32 -1.77 -21.82
CA ASN A 198 17.41 -2.52 -20.57
C ASN A 198 16.85 -1.72 -19.37
N TRP A 199 16.88 -0.39 -19.44
CA TRP A 199 16.48 0.52 -18.37
C TRP A 199 15.39 1.49 -18.88
N PRO A 200 14.15 1.00 -19.11
CA PRO A 200 13.05 1.85 -19.53
C PRO A 200 12.77 2.94 -18.51
N ILE A 201 12.37 4.11 -19.00
CA ILE A 201 12.03 5.25 -18.13
C ILE A 201 10.72 5.01 -17.37
N PHE A 202 10.65 5.53 -16.14
CA PHE A 202 9.40 5.62 -15.39
C PHE A 202 8.79 7.02 -15.56
N ALA A 203 7.50 7.07 -15.86
CA ALA A 203 6.68 8.28 -15.85
C ALA A 203 5.53 8.06 -14.85
N ALA A 204 5.54 8.81 -13.76
CA ALA A 204 4.54 8.72 -12.71
C ALA A 204 3.16 9.17 -13.20
N GLY A 205 2.11 8.53 -12.73
CA GLY A 205 0.73 9.01 -12.82
C GLY A 205 0.46 10.20 -11.89
N ASN A 206 -0.82 10.55 -11.76
CA ASN A 206 -1.27 11.68 -10.94
C ASN A 206 -1.63 11.28 -9.49
N GLY A 207 -1.31 10.06 -9.07
CA GLY A 207 -1.56 9.60 -7.71
C GLY A 207 -0.62 10.25 -6.69
N PRO A 208 -0.99 10.22 -5.39
CA PRO A 208 -0.13 10.68 -4.32
C PRO A 208 1.11 9.78 -4.16
N LEU A 209 2.03 10.20 -3.29
CA LEU A 209 3.11 9.36 -2.77
C LEU A 209 2.74 8.81 -1.38
N PRO A 210 3.39 7.73 -0.92
CA PRO A 210 3.26 7.24 0.45
C PRO A 210 3.61 8.29 1.48
N THR A 211 2.94 8.25 2.64
CA THR A 211 3.24 9.12 3.78
C THR A 211 4.72 9.00 4.18
N GLY A 212 5.36 10.12 4.42
CA GLY A 212 6.81 10.18 4.71
C GLY A 212 7.67 10.54 3.50
N ILE A 213 7.10 10.52 2.28
CA ILE A 213 7.78 10.99 1.06
C ILE A 213 7.18 12.34 0.67
N ASP A 214 8.03 13.36 0.54
CA ASP A 214 7.59 14.70 0.15
C ASP A 214 7.14 14.72 -1.32
N PRO A 215 5.85 14.96 -1.62
CA PRO A 215 5.36 14.97 -2.99
C PRO A 215 5.96 16.11 -3.82
N ALA A 216 6.44 17.20 -3.22
CA ALA A 216 7.10 18.29 -3.94
C ALA A 216 8.45 17.86 -4.55
N LYS A 217 9.04 16.76 -4.07
CA LYS A 217 10.27 16.18 -4.61
C LYS A 217 10.05 15.33 -5.86
N LEU A 218 8.79 14.91 -6.14
CA LEU A 218 8.46 14.20 -7.38
C LEU A 218 8.26 15.22 -8.51
N THR A 219 9.16 15.20 -9.46
CA THR A 219 9.20 16.14 -10.59
C THR A 219 9.18 15.39 -11.93
N THR A 220 8.90 16.11 -13.00
CA THR A 220 8.95 15.58 -14.36
C THR A 220 10.05 16.29 -15.14
N VAL A 221 10.91 15.52 -15.80
CA VAL A 221 12.00 16.00 -16.64
C VAL A 221 11.67 15.67 -18.11
N THR A 222 11.81 16.65 -19.00
CA THR A 222 11.79 16.41 -20.45
C THR A 222 13.21 16.05 -20.90
N ARG A 223 13.35 14.86 -21.45
CA ARG A 223 14.61 14.32 -21.96
C ARG A 223 14.96 14.93 -23.32
N PRO A 224 16.24 14.88 -23.78
CA PRO A 224 16.63 15.34 -25.12
C PRO A 224 15.94 14.60 -26.26
N ASP A 225 15.47 13.37 -26.03
CA ASP A 225 14.71 12.56 -26.99
C ASP A 225 13.21 12.90 -27.03
N GLY A 226 12.78 13.92 -26.27
CA GLY A 226 11.39 14.40 -26.21
C GLY A 226 10.47 13.63 -25.27
N HIS A 227 10.92 12.51 -24.67
CA HIS A 227 10.13 11.78 -23.68
C HIS A 227 10.14 12.47 -22.32
N THR A 228 9.09 12.26 -21.55
CA THR A 228 9.00 12.70 -20.15
C THR A 228 9.38 11.56 -19.22
N GLN A 229 10.16 11.86 -18.19
CA GLN A 229 10.60 10.91 -17.16
C GLN A 229 10.40 11.55 -15.80
N SER A 230 9.96 10.75 -14.83
CA SER A 230 9.87 11.20 -13.43
C SER A 230 11.22 11.16 -12.75
N ALA A 231 11.43 12.15 -11.90
CA ALA A 231 12.55 12.19 -10.96
C ALA A 231 12.00 12.40 -9.54
N LEU A 232 12.59 11.74 -8.57
CA LEU A 232 12.32 11.99 -7.15
C LEU A 232 13.60 12.49 -6.48
N ASP A 233 13.51 13.66 -5.86
CA ASP A 233 14.64 14.37 -5.26
C ASP A 233 15.85 14.54 -6.21
N GLY A 234 15.54 14.83 -7.48
CA GLY A 234 16.54 15.01 -8.56
C GLY A 234 17.08 13.72 -9.18
N HIS A 235 16.72 12.54 -8.65
CA HIS A 235 17.12 11.25 -9.21
C HIS A 235 16.09 10.76 -10.23
N LEU A 236 16.53 10.54 -11.48
CA LEU A 236 15.69 9.98 -12.54
C LEU A 236 15.33 8.53 -12.24
N LEU A 237 14.06 8.16 -12.47
CA LEU A 237 13.55 6.85 -12.12
C LEU A 237 13.41 5.97 -13.37
N TYR A 238 13.89 4.73 -13.25
CA TYR A 238 13.92 3.73 -14.32
C TYR A 238 13.32 2.42 -13.87
N TYR A 239 12.89 1.62 -14.83
CA TYR A 239 12.64 0.19 -14.66
C TYR A 239 13.86 -0.64 -15.06
N PHE A 240 13.82 -1.93 -14.74
CA PHE A 240 14.73 -2.93 -15.30
C PHE A 240 13.94 -3.98 -16.09
N VAL A 241 14.32 -4.21 -17.36
CA VAL A 241 13.56 -5.08 -18.28
C VAL A 241 13.47 -6.53 -17.82
N HIS A 242 14.43 -7.01 -16.99
CA HIS A 242 14.46 -8.38 -16.49
C HIS A 242 13.82 -8.55 -15.10
N ASP A 243 13.15 -7.52 -14.57
CA ASP A 243 12.22 -7.69 -13.46
C ASP A 243 10.91 -8.22 -14.03
N ALA A 244 10.69 -9.54 -13.88
CA ALA A 244 9.59 -10.27 -14.50
C ALA A 244 8.34 -10.29 -13.63
N ALA A 245 8.48 -10.14 -12.30
CA ALA A 245 7.40 -10.22 -11.33
C ALA A 245 7.42 -9.01 -10.37
N PRO A 246 6.26 -8.66 -9.77
CA PRO A 246 6.22 -7.68 -8.70
C PRO A 246 7.23 -7.99 -7.59
N GLY A 247 7.95 -6.96 -7.12
CA GLY A 247 8.98 -7.11 -6.09
C GLY A 247 10.31 -7.70 -6.56
N ASP A 248 10.49 -7.98 -7.85
CA ASP A 248 11.82 -8.30 -8.39
C ASP A 248 12.75 -7.09 -8.25
N THR A 249 14.00 -7.37 -7.90
CA THR A 249 15.05 -6.35 -7.73
C THR A 249 16.35 -6.77 -8.45
N ASN A 250 16.21 -7.40 -9.63
CA ASN A 250 17.32 -7.99 -10.39
C ASN A 250 18.24 -6.93 -11.02
N GLY A 251 17.75 -5.66 -11.13
CA GLY A 251 18.52 -4.54 -11.65
C GLY A 251 19.58 -3.99 -10.71
N ARG A 252 19.60 -4.40 -9.42
CA ARG A 252 20.58 -3.90 -8.45
C ARG A 252 22.01 -4.27 -8.85
N GLY A 253 22.89 -3.28 -8.78
CA GLY A 253 24.29 -3.44 -9.21
C GLY A 253 24.47 -3.45 -10.73
N GLY A 254 23.44 -3.20 -11.51
CA GLY A 254 23.47 -3.15 -12.96
C GLY A 254 24.45 -2.08 -13.48
N LEU A 255 24.95 -2.27 -14.70
CA LEU A 255 26.01 -1.44 -15.32
C LEU A 255 27.18 -1.17 -14.38
N GLN A 256 27.77 -2.25 -13.82
CA GLN A 256 28.93 -2.20 -12.93
C GLN A 256 28.70 -1.40 -11.63
N GLY A 257 27.46 -1.48 -11.09
CA GLY A 257 27.08 -0.81 -9.86
C GLY A 257 26.45 0.58 -10.04
N ALA A 258 26.25 1.02 -11.29
CA ALA A 258 25.63 2.31 -11.54
C ALA A 258 24.15 2.35 -11.17
N PHE A 259 23.41 1.25 -11.39
CA PHE A 259 22.00 1.17 -11.04
C PHE A 259 21.76 0.49 -9.69
N ASP A 260 20.91 1.09 -8.86
CA ASP A 260 20.38 0.47 -7.64
C ASP A 260 18.95 0.95 -7.37
N THR A 261 18.26 0.24 -6.47
CA THR A 261 16.91 0.62 -6.04
C THR A 261 16.95 1.98 -5.34
N PHE A 262 15.90 2.78 -5.57
CA PHE A 262 15.77 4.07 -4.92
C PHE A 262 15.17 3.93 -3.51
N ASN A 263 15.95 4.29 -2.49
CA ASN A 263 15.47 4.38 -1.11
C ASN A 263 15.06 5.83 -0.79
N PRO A 264 13.77 6.12 -0.61
CA PRO A 264 13.29 7.48 -0.41
C PRO A 264 13.62 8.08 0.96
N THR A 265 14.15 7.30 1.92
CA THR A 265 14.45 7.76 3.28
C THR A 265 15.95 8.05 3.51
N THR A 266 16.81 7.85 2.52
CA THR A 266 18.23 8.08 2.61
C THR A 266 18.70 9.42 2.03
N LEU A 267 17.77 10.32 1.78
CA LEU A 267 18.00 11.64 1.17
C LEU A 267 17.85 12.77 2.19
#